data_d81eb8875a17a1e74af1a75767ecb6bc
#
_entry.id   d81eb8875a17a1e74af1a75767ecb6bc
#
_cell.length_a   1.000
_cell.length_b   1.000
_cell.length_c   1.000
_cell.angle_alpha   90.00
_cell.angle_beta   90.00
_cell.angle_gamma   90.00
#
_symmetry.space_group_name_H-M   'P 1'
#
loop_
_entity.id
_entity.type
_entity.pdbx_description
1 polymer ?
#
loop_
_entity_poly.entity_id
_entity_poly.type
_entity_poly.pdbx_seq_one_letter_code
_entity_poly.pdbx_strand_id
1 'polypeptide(L)'
;MSWERQKSTVSAMPEEPSLSLWLMLGIVSLVGSVLLFVLHANKLAGFLMGYNIWIITACPLLVWFFFLCLRGWIYNNACDKHQFESDEAEYAQQQWTAWAGRYLAVLHSGVMLSHNLTPKLFLTSSPGLEQSTHLAKRLVLPDTDAHFPILLMGLENQMTKIPPDLPFGVTLLTDSRDEPATLQTFFTKAWQTVFLARPVPELNIVTEKTFQSIEERIKTPILDVELLLIQQTQGGDTYSDALATLLLTSDDVATQYQLSHHARLLRPMVLEPTQDMTEEFDTFLSTQSQSLTTGAIVGDSVAWGRDFSTLLASAKKHEGSWKPQQCHWLEKYAGLSGPFSPWILAAVASDIVALTKEDCLMLSSDEERRYMNTVTIGNPL
;
A
#
# COMPACT_ATOMS: atom_id res chain seq x y z
N MET A 1 -8.05 11.76 0.55
CA MET A 1 -7.57 11.70 1.94
C MET A 1 -6.43 10.73 1.98
N SER A 2 -5.31 11.12 2.55
CA SER A 2 -4.21 10.23 2.88
C SER A 2 -4.69 9.15 3.87
N TRP A 3 -3.94 8.09 4.06
CA TRP A 3 -4.34 7.06 5.02
C TRP A 3 -4.19 7.57 6.46
N GLU A 4 -5.32 7.84 7.12
CA GLU A 4 -5.36 8.29 8.52
C GLU A 4 -5.02 7.14 9.47
N ARG A 5 -3.75 6.76 9.49
CA ARG A 5 -3.26 5.70 10.36
C ARG A 5 -2.79 6.28 11.69
N GLN A 6 -3.50 5.96 12.77
CA GLN A 6 -2.99 6.18 14.12
C GLN A 6 -2.06 5.03 14.51
N LYS A 7 -0.79 5.36 14.77
CA LYS A 7 0.15 4.37 15.32
C LYS A 7 -0.21 4.09 16.77
N SER A 8 -0.38 2.81 17.11
CA SER A 8 -0.55 2.40 18.49
C SER A 8 0.70 2.75 19.30
N THR A 9 0.52 3.41 20.44
CA THR A 9 1.62 3.72 21.36
C THR A 9 1.75 2.57 22.35
N VAL A 10 2.92 1.95 22.40
CA VAL A 10 3.26 0.92 23.38
C VAL A 10 4.06 1.57 24.49
N SER A 11 3.68 1.36 25.74
CA SER A 11 4.44 1.83 26.92
C SER A 11 5.83 1.20 26.93
N ALA A 12 6.81 1.91 27.52
CA ALA A 12 8.15 1.33 27.67
C ALA A 12 8.11 0.07 28.55
N MET A 13 8.96 -0.91 28.23
CA MET A 13 9.11 -2.11 29.05
C MET A 13 9.46 -1.72 30.48
N PRO A 14 8.73 -2.22 31.50
CA PRO A 14 9.00 -1.86 32.89
C PRO A 14 10.36 -2.38 33.36
N GLU A 15 11.06 -1.56 34.17
CA GLU A 15 12.34 -1.94 34.73
C GLU A 15 12.18 -3.06 35.77
N GLU A 16 13.01 -4.08 35.66
CA GLU A 16 13.02 -5.21 36.59
C GLU A 16 13.40 -4.77 38.03
N PRO A 17 12.73 -5.29 39.05
CA PRO A 17 13.15 -5.04 40.42
C PRO A 17 14.55 -5.58 40.69
N SER A 18 15.46 -4.74 41.17
CA SER A 18 16.83 -5.18 41.46
C SER A 18 16.84 -6.19 42.63
N LEU A 19 17.09 -7.47 42.34
CA LEU A 19 17.18 -8.54 43.34
C LEU A 19 18.24 -8.26 44.39
N SER A 20 19.38 -7.67 44.04
CA SER A 20 20.45 -7.33 44.98
C SER A 20 19.99 -6.32 46.05
N LEU A 21 19.22 -5.30 45.66
CA LEU A 21 18.70 -4.31 46.58
C LEU A 21 17.70 -4.94 47.55
N TRP A 22 16.78 -5.78 47.03
CA TRP A 22 15.80 -6.46 47.88
C TRP A 22 16.41 -7.49 48.81
N LEU A 23 17.46 -8.22 48.39
CA LEU A 23 18.21 -9.12 49.27
C LEU A 23 18.93 -8.33 50.36
N MET A 24 19.57 -7.21 50.04
CA MET A 24 20.20 -6.37 51.03
C MET A 24 19.20 -5.83 52.08
N LEU A 25 18.04 -5.34 51.63
CA LEU A 25 16.95 -4.91 52.52
C LEU A 25 16.42 -6.05 53.38
N GLY A 26 16.38 -7.27 52.85
CA GLY A 26 16.01 -8.48 53.60
C GLY A 26 17.00 -8.80 54.71
N ILE A 27 18.31 -8.69 54.44
CA ILE A 27 19.35 -8.90 55.44
C ILE A 27 19.25 -7.81 56.52
N VAL A 28 19.07 -6.54 56.15
CA VAL A 28 18.86 -5.45 57.11
C VAL A 28 17.63 -5.69 57.97
N SER A 29 16.55 -6.15 57.39
CA SER A 29 15.29 -6.50 58.07
C SER A 29 15.47 -7.67 59.06
N LEU A 30 16.27 -8.67 58.68
CA LEU A 30 16.62 -9.81 59.53
C LEU A 30 17.46 -9.36 60.75
N VAL A 31 18.49 -8.53 60.52
CA VAL A 31 19.32 -7.95 61.57
C VAL A 31 18.45 -7.12 62.52
N GLY A 32 17.53 -6.31 61.97
CA GLY A 32 16.58 -5.54 62.78
C GLY A 32 15.69 -6.42 63.66
N SER A 33 15.18 -7.53 63.09
CA SER A 33 14.40 -8.52 63.83
C SER A 33 15.16 -9.14 64.97
N VAL A 34 16.42 -9.54 64.77
CA VAL A 34 17.30 -10.09 65.83
C VAL A 34 17.57 -9.06 66.92
N LEU A 35 17.83 -7.81 66.52
CA LEU A 35 18.08 -6.72 67.44
C LEU A 35 16.86 -6.43 68.34
N LEU A 36 15.66 -6.40 67.77
CA LEU A 36 14.41 -6.21 68.49
C LEU A 36 14.15 -7.37 69.47
N PHE A 37 14.44 -8.62 69.05
CA PHE A 37 14.37 -9.77 69.94
C PHE A 37 15.29 -9.62 71.12
N VAL A 38 16.56 -9.28 70.93
CA VAL A 38 17.55 -9.11 72.02
C VAL A 38 17.14 -7.99 72.97
N LEU A 39 16.70 -6.82 72.42
CA LEU A 39 16.24 -5.69 73.22
C LEU A 39 15.04 -6.03 74.12
N HIS A 40 14.07 -6.78 73.58
CA HIS A 40 12.89 -7.21 74.32
C HIS A 40 13.22 -8.27 75.36
N ALA A 41 14.00 -9.30 75.04
CA ALA A 41 14.44 -10.34 75.91
C ALA A 41 15.23 -9.83 77.13
N ASN A 42 16.10 -8.82 76.91
CA ASN A 42 16.90 -8.20 77.97
C ASN A 42 16.18 -7.05 78.70
N LYS A 43 14.90 -6.78 78.42
CA LYS A 43 14.08 -5.70 79.03
C LYS A 43 14.68 -4.29 78.85
N LEU A 44 15.48 -4.05 77.80
CA LEU A 44 16.16 -2.79 77.60
C LEU A 44 15.25 -1.71 77.02
N ALA A 45 14.08 -2.11 76.47
CA ALA A 45 13.13 -1.21 75.88
C ALA A 45 11.75 -1.31 76.54
N GLY A 46 11.52 -0.48 77.57
CA GLY A 46 10.29 -0.57 78.41
C GLY A 46 8.97 -0.41 77.67
N PHE A 47 8.94 0.37 76.54
CA PHE A 47 7.78 0.59 75.73
C PHE A 47 7.35 -0.66 74.92
N LEU A 48 8.27 -1.62 74.72
CA LEU A 48 8.01 -2.85 73.95
C LEU A 48 7.47 -3.97 74.85
N MET A 49 7.55 -3.84 76.22
CA MET A 49 7.18 -4.90 77.12
C MET A 49 5.68 -5.25 77.17
N GLY A 50 4.81 -4.36 76.67
CA GLY A 50 3.38 -4.62 76.58
C GLY A 50 2.96 -5.49 75.40
N TYR A 51 3.85 -5.84 74.52
CA TYR A 51 3.55 -6.58 73.29
C TYR A 51 4.21 -7.96 73.29
N ASN A 52 3.64 -8.90 72.53
CA ASN A 52 4.21 -10.24 72.38
C ASN A 52 5.55 -10.18 71.63
N ILE A 53 6.61 -10.80 72.14
CA ILE A 53 7.96 -10.82 71.65
C ILE A 53 8.01 -11.33 70.18
N TRP A 54 7.21 -12.33 69.82
CA TRP A 54 7.16 -12.92 68.51
C TRP A 54 6.60 -11.94 67.47
N ILE A 55 5.60 -11.13 67.82
CA ILE A 55 5.00 -10.14 66.93
C ILE A 55 6.02 -9.03 66.64
N ILE A 56 6.71 -8.52 67.67
CA ILE A 56 7.71 -7.46 67.54
C ILE A 56 8.88 -7.92 66.66
N THR A 57 9.34 -9.13 66.90
CA THR A 57 10.48 -9.72 66.18
C THR A 57 10.12 -10.01 64.71
N ALA A 58 8.90 -10.46 64.40
CA ALA A 58 8.47 -10.75 63.05
C ALA A 58 8.14 -9.49 62.21
N CYS A 59 7.79 -8.36 62.87
CA CYS A 59 7.32 -7.16 62.21
C CYS A 59 8.24 -6.63 61.09
N PRO A 60 9.58 -6.46 61.30
CA PRO A 60 10.45 -5.98 60.21
C PRO A 60 10.48 -6.90 58.98
N LEU A 61 10.50 -8.21 59.19
CA LEU A 61 10.47 -9.21 58.13
C LEU A 61 9.15 -9.19 57.36
N LEU A 62 8.02 -9.08 58.10
CA LEU A 62 6.69 -9.00 57.49
C LEU A 62 6.51 -7.74 56.67
N VAL A 63 7.02 -6.59 57.17
CA VAL A 63 7.01 -5.32 56.44
C VAL A 63 7.85 -5.42 55.18
N TRP A 64 9.05 -5.95 55.29
CA TRP A 64 9.91 -6.17 54.10
C TRP A 64 9.24 -7.08 53.08
N PHE A 65 8.69 -8.21 53.52
CA PHE A 65 8.00 -9.17 52.65
C PHE A 65 6.77 -8.55 51.98
N PHE A 66 5.98 -7.77 52.74
CA PHE A 66 4.85 -7.03 52.17
C PHE A 66 5.26 -6.08 51.04
N PHE A 67 6.31 -5.27 51.25
CA PHE A 67 6.78 -4.36 50.18
C PHE A 67 7.40 -5.10 49.02
N LEU A 68 8.06 -6.24 49.24
CA LEU A 68 8.55 -7.10 48.17
C LEU A 68 7.39 -7.62 47.30
N CYS A 69 6.35 -8.15 47.91
CA CYS A 69 5.15 -8.63 47.24
C CYS A 69 4.43 -7.50 46.51
N LEU A 70 4.30 -6.33 47.14
CA LEU A 70 3.68 -5.16 46.54
C LEU A 70 4.48 -4.69 45.29
N ARG A 71 5.79 -4.63 45.38
CA ARG A 71 6.63 -4.28 44.25
C ARG A 71 6.56 -5.31 43.12
N GLY A 72 6.55 -6.60 43.47
CA GLY A 72 6.35 -7.69 42.49
C GLY A 72 5.00 -7.59 41.78
N TRP A 73 3.93 -7.29 42.53
CA TRP A 73 2.60 -7.10 41.96
C TRP A 73 2.53 -5.91 41.01
N ILE A 74 3.12 -4.76 41.40
CA ILE A 74 3.19 -3.57 40.52
C ILE A 74 3.98 -3.87 39.25
N TYR A 75 5.10 -4.58 39.37
CA TYR A 75 5.91 -4.96 38.21
C TYR A 75 5.15 -5.90 37.29
N ASN A 76 4.50 -6.94 37.85
CA ASN A 76 3.71 -7.88 37.05
C ASN A 76 2.57 -7.17 36.28
N ASN A 77 1.81 -6.31 36.96
CA ASN A 77 0.74 -5.54 36.29
C ASN A 77 1.28 -4.62 35.19
N ALA A 78 2.47 -4.05 35.36
CA ALA A 78 3.10 -3.23 34.34
C ALA A 78 3.58 -4.07 33.14
N CYS A 79 4.09 -5.28 33.39
CA CYS A 79 4.44 -6.24 32.33
C CYS A 79 3.21 -6.70 31.57
N ASP A 80 2.14 -7.09 32.25
CA ASP A 80 0.88 -7.52 31.65
C ASP A 80 0.29 -6.41 30.76
N LYS A 81 0.34 -5.16 31.25
CA LYS A 81 -0.11 -4.00 30.47
C LYS A 81 0.76 -3.79 29.22
N HIS A 82 2.09 -3.84 29.35
CA HIS A 82 3.01 -3.71 28.23
C HIS A 82 2.78 -4.79 27.17
N GLN A 83 2.63 -6.05 27.61
CA GLN A 83 2.36 -7.17 26.72
C GLN A 83 1.03 -6.98 25.99
N PHE A 84 -0.04 -6.63 26.69
CA PHE A 84 -1.33 -6.35 26.07
C PHE A 84 -1.25 -5.25 25.01
N GLU A 85 -0.60 -4.11 25.33
CA GLU A 85 -0.41 -3.00 24.37
C GLU A 85 0.44 -3.43 23.16
N SER A 86 1.44 -4.30 23.37
CA SER A 86 2.28 -4.82 22.29
C SER A 86 1.50 -5.76 21.37
N ASP A 87 0.74 -6.69 21.93
CA ASP A 87 -0.10 -7.64 21.18
C ASP A 87 -1.18 -6.89 20.38
N GLU A 88 -1.79 -5.86 20.98
CA GLU A 88 -2.80 -5.02 20.33
C GLU A 88 -2.19 -4.20 19.18
N ALA A 89 -0.98 -3.67 19.37
CA ALA A 89 -0.25 -2.94 18.34
C ALA A 89 0.13 -3.84 17.15
N GLU A 90 0.58 -5.08 17.43
CA GLU A 90 0.88 -6.08 16.40
C GLU A 90 -0.38 -6.49 15.63
N TYR A 91 -1.47 -6.77 16.32
CA TYR A 91 -2.76 -7.07 15.71
C TYR A 91 -3.25 -5.93 14.82
N ALA A 92 -3.19 -4.69 15.31
CA ALA A 92 -3.56 -3.51 14.54
C ALA A 92 -2.67 -3.37 13.28
N GLN A 93 -1.37 -3.63 13.39
CA GLN A 93 -0.44 -3.63 12.24
C GLN A 93 -0.83 -4.69 11.20
N GLN A 94 -1.15 -5.91 11.63
CA GLN A 94 -1.59 -6.98 10.75
C GLN A 94 -2.88 -6.61 10.01
N GLN A 95 -3.85 -6.01 10.72
CA GLN A 95 -5.11 -5.54 10.11
C GLN A 95 -4.86 -4.44 9.07
N TRP A 96 -3.98 -3.47 9.35
CA TRP A 96 -3.61 -2.44 8.39
C TRP A 96 -2.92 -3.01 7.15
N THR A 97 -2.00 -3.95 7.33
CA THR A 97 -1.31 -4.62 6.22
C THR A 97 -2.28 -5.44 5.36
N ALA A 98 -3.20 -6.17 5.98
CA ALA A 98 -4.24 -6.91 5.28
C ALA A 98 -5.20 -5.99 4.53
N TRP A 99 -5.60 -4.88 5.15
CA TRP A 99 -6.46 -3.87 4.53
C TRP A 99 -5.79 -3.21 3.31
N ALA A 100 -4.51 -2.86 3.40
CA ALA A 100 -3.77 -2.24 2.32
C ALA A 100 -3.36 -3.23 1.22
N GLY A 101 -3.28 -4.52 1.55
CA GLY A 101 -2.99 -5.61 0.64
C GLY A 101 -4.17 -6.07 -0.22
N ARG A 102 -5.41 -5.58 0.04
CA ARG A 102 -6.55 -5.81 -0.86
C ARG A 102 -6.32 -5.13 -2.21
N TYR A 103 -6.82 -5.73 -3.28
CA TYR A 103 -6.46 -5.33 -4.64
C TYR A 103 -7.60 -5.43 -5.64
N LEU A 104 -7.41 -4.79 -6.78
CA LEU A 104 -8.11 -5.13 -8.01
C LEU A 104 -7.22 -6.05 -8.85
N ALA A 105 -7.77 -7.19 -9.25
CA ALA A 105 -7.10 -8.13 -10.15
C ALA A 105 -7.09 -7.58 -11.57
N VAL A 106 -5.92 -7.54 -12.21
CA VAL A 106 -5.73 -7.15 -13.61
C VAL A 106 -5.70 -8.41 -14.46
N LEU A 107 -6.82 -8.69 -15.11
CA LEU A 107 -6.97 -9.87 -15.98
C LEU A 107 -6.26 -9.65 -17.31
N HIS A 108 -6.26 -8.40 -17.81
CA HIS A 108 -5.55 -7.97 -19.00
C HIS A 108 -5.13 -6.52 -18.86
N SER A 109 -3.97 -6.18 -19.42
CA SER A 109 -3.51 -4.81 -19.63
C SER A 109 -2.91 -4.69 -21.02
N GLY A 110 -2.97 -3.49 -21.57
CA GLY A 110 -2.34 -3.16 -22.84
C GLY A 110 -2.13 -1.66 -22.92
N VAL A 111 -1.05 -1.25 -23.54
CA VAL A 111 -0.73 0.16 -23.69
C VAL A 111 -0.12 0.45 -25.06
N MET A 112 -0.54 1.54 -25.67
CA MET A 112 0.08 2.11 -26.85
C MET A 112 0.53 3.53 -26.54
N LEU A 113 1.84 3.73 -26.57
CA LEU A 113 2.50 5.01 -26.32
C LEU A 113 3.20 5.50 -27.57
N SER A 114 3.56 6.79 -27.58
CA SER A 114 4.34 7.40 -28.65
C SER A 114 5.63 6.61 -28.91
N HIS A 115 6.13 6.66 -30.15
CA HIS A 115 7.34 5.96 -30.58
C HIS A 115 7.33 4.44 -30.38
N ASN A 116 6.14 3.80 -30.32
CA ASN A 116 6.01 2.37 -30.03
C ASN A 116 6.76 1.95 -28.77
N LEU A 117 6.78 2.81 -27.76
CA LEU A 117 7.41 2.54 -26.49
C LEU A 117 6.71 1.36 -25.82
N THR A 118 7.44 0.25 -25.69
CA THR A 118 6.95 -0.94 -24.97
C THR A 118 7.47 -0.95 -23.54
N PRO A 119 6.81 -1.64 -22.60
CA PRO A 119 7.30 -1.79 -21.22
C PRO A 119 8.73 -2.33 -21.13
N LYS A 120 9.10 -3.24 -22.03
CA LYS A 120 10.48 -3.76 -22.14
C LYS A 120 11.50 -2.70 -22.52
N LEU A 121 11.21 -1.89 -23.54
CA LEU A 121 12.09 -0.80 -23.98
C LEU A 121 12.21 0.28 -22.89
N PHE A 122 11.10 0.56 -22.21
CA PHE A 122 11.05 1.51 -21.12
C PHE A 122 11.98 1.12 -19.96
N LEU A 123 11.93 -0.14 -19.49
CA LEU A 123 12.79 -0.63 -18.42
C LEU A 123 14.28 -0.67 -18.80
N THR A 124 14.59 -1.07 -20.02
CA THR A 124 16.00 -1.22 -20.45
C THR A 124 16.68 0.11 -20.74
N SER A 125 15.92 1.22 -20.79
CA SER A 125 16.44 2.55 -21.14
C SER A 125 17.37 2.46 -22.38
N SER A 126 16.90 1.74 -23.42
CA SER A 126 17.73 1.34 -24.57
C SER A 126 18.45 2.53 -25.21
N PRO A 127 19.74 2.41 -25.55
CA PRO A 127 20.45 3.42 -26.30
C PRO A 127 19.75 3.66 -27.64
N GLY A 128 19.32 4.88 -27.90
CA GLY A 128 18.57 5.24 -29.11
C GLY A 128 17.11 5.60 -28.91
N LEU A 129 16.55 5.39 -27.69
CA LEU A 129 15.28 6.01 -27.32
C LEU A 129 15.45 7.52 -27.24
N GLU A 130 14.70 8.24 -28.07
CA GLU A 130 14.67 9.70 -28.03
C GLU A 130 14.09 10.18 -26.70
N GLN A 131 14.80 11.06 -26.01
CA GLN A 131 14.30 11.68 -24.79
C GLN A 131 13.22 12.71 -25.13
N SER A 132 12.08 12.59 -24.47
CA SER A 132 10.86 13.38 -24.74
C SER A 132 10.42 14.21 -23.55
N THR A 133 11.33 14.42 -22.57
CA THR A 133 11.04 15.20 -21.36
C THR A 133 10.51 16.61 -21.73
N HIS A 134 9.40 16.99 -21.12
CA HIS A 134 8.71 18.27 -21.36
C HIS A 134 8.19 18.49 -22.81
N LEU A 135 8.07 17.42 -23.60
CA LEU A 135 7.52 17.48 -24.94
C LEU A 135 6.21 16.70 -25.01
N ALA A 136 5.19 17.29 -25.60
CA ALA A 136 3.99 16.56 -25.95
C ALA A 136 4.23 15.72 -27.21
N LYS A 137 3.95 14.43 -27.15
CA LYS A 137 4.12 13.48 -28.25
C LYS A 137 2.78 12.99 -28.75
N ARG A 138 2.69 12.78 -30.06
CA ARG A 138 1.47 12.33 -30.73
C ARG A 138 1.57 10.88 -31.18
N LEU A 139 0.44 10.17 -31.08
CA LEU A 139 0.30 8.88 -31.73
C LEU A 139 0.07 9.09 -33.25
N VAL A 140 0.76 8.30 -34.04
CA VAL A 140 0.55 8.30 -35.50
C VAL A 140 -0.60 7.33 -35.80
N LEU A 141 -1.83 7.81 -35.61
CA LEU A 141 -3.04 7.04 -35.89
C LEU A 141 -3.87 7.77 -36.95
N PRO A 142 -4.51 7.03 -37.87
CA PRO A 142 -5.21 7.68 -38.99
C PRO A 142 -6.45 8.45 -38.51
N ASP A 143 -7.34 7.84 -37.74
CA ASP A 143 -8.61 8.45 -37.33
C ASP A 143 -9.06 7.87 -35.98
N THR A 144 -10.03 8.50 -35.29
CA THR A 144 -10.57 8.07 -33.99
C THR A 144 -11.16 6.65 -34.02
N ASP A 145 -11.73 6.22 -35.16
CA ASP A 145 -12.29 4.87 -35.30
C ASP A 145 -11.21 3.77 -35.23
N ALA A 146 -9.96 4.09 -35.58
CA ALA A 146 -8.82 3.17 -35.46
C ALA A 146 -8.36 2.94 -34.01
N HIS A 147 -8.78 3.77 -33.06
CA HIS A 147 -8.39 3.63 -31.65
C HIS A 147 -9.03 2.40 -31.01
N PHE A 148 -10.31 2.11 -31.28
CA PHE A 148 -11.02 0.99 -30.65
C PHE A 148 -10.46 -0.39 -31.01
N PRO A 149 -10.13 -0.72 -32.26
CA PRO A 149 -9.44 -1.98 -32.56
C PRO A 149 -8.14 -2.17 -31.78
N ILE A 150 -7.37 -1.09 -31.58
CA ILE A 150 -6.12 -1.12 -30.80
C ILE A 150 -6.42 -1.36 -29.31
N LEU A 151 -7.41 -0.65 -28.74
CA LEU A 151 -7.83 -0.79 -27.36
C LEU A 151 -8.39 -2.20 -27.05
N LEU A 152 -8.97 -2.89 -28.03
CA LEU A 152 -9.52 -4.24 -27.87
C LEU A 152 -8.51 -5.34 -28.21
N MET A 153 -7.32 -5.00 -28.69
CA MET A 153 -6.32 -5.96 -29.11
C MET A 153 -5.81 -6.82 -27.93
N GLY A 154 -5.73 -8.14 -28.14
CA GLY A 154 -5.21 -9.08 -27.14
C GLY A 154 -6.22 -9.50 -26.05
N LEU A 155 -7.44 -8.95 -26.07
CA LEU A 155 -8.47 -9.30 -25.10
C LEU A 155 -9.16 -10.65 -25.37
N GLU A 156 -9.10 -11.18 -26.60
CA GLU A 156 -9.88 -12.35 -27.04
C GLU A 156 -9.70 -13.54 -26.11
N ASN A 157 -8.47 -13.86 -25.77
CA ASN A 157 -8.14 -15.00 -24.91
C ASN A 157 -8.64 -14.82 -23.47
N GLN A 158 -8.67 -13.62 -22.96
CA GLN A 158 -9.16 -13.36 -21.59
C GLN A 158 -10.69 -13.35 -21.56
N MET A 159 -11.30 -12.78 -22.58
CA MET A 159 -12.75 -12.77 -22.71
C MET A 159 -13.37 -14.18 -22.75
N THR A 160 -12.68 -15.18 -23.32
CA THR A 160 -13.16 -16.59 -23.31
C THR A 160 -13.15 -17.23 -21.93
N LYS A 161 -12.33 -16.73 -21.00
CA LYS A 161 -12.22 -17.25 -19.62
C LYS A 161 -13.24 -16.64 -18.66
N ILE A 162 -13.85 -15.51 -19.03
CA ILE A 162 -14.88 -14.86 -18.20
C ILE A 162 -16.19 -15.61 -18.35
N PRO A 163 -16.79 -16.10 -17.25
CA PRO A 163 -18.09 -16.74 -17.26
C PRO A 163 -19.17 -15.83 -17.91
N PRO A 164 -20.07 -16.38 -18.73
CA PRO A 164 -21.06 -15.58 -19.44
C PRO A 164 -22.14 -14.97 -18.51
N ASP A 165 -22.34 -15.53 -17.35
CA ASP A 165 -23.28 -15.09 -16.31
C ASP A 165 -22.69 -14.00 -15.40
N LEU A 166 -21.36 -13.75 -15.47
CA LEU A 166 -20.73 -12.69 -14.70
C LEU A 166 -21.00 -11.33 -15.35
N PRO A 167 -21.56 -10.35 -14.62
CA PRO A 167 -21.78 -9.02 -15.14
C PRO A 167 -20.50 -8.40 -15.71
N PHE A 168 -20.64 -7.83 -16.90
CA PHE A 168 -19.51 -7.26 -17.64
C PHE A 168 -19.85 -5.83 -18.07
N GLY A 169 -19.06 -4.87 -17.61
CA GLY A 169 -19.18 -3.45 -17.95
C GLY A 169 -18.03 -2.97 -18.81
N VAL A 170 -18.28 -1.98 -19.66
CA VAL A 170 -17.24 -1.29 -20.44
C VAL A 170 -17.32 0.20 -20.15
N THR A 171 -16.22 0.76 -19.71
CA THR A 171 -16.06 2.21 -19.46
C THR A 171 -14.99 2.75 -20.41
N LEU A 172 -15.33 3.79 -21.18
CA LEU A 172 -14.39 4.58 -21.97
C LEU A 172 -14.05 5.87 -21.20
N LEU A 173 -12.84 6.00 -20.77
CA LEU A 173 -12.27 7.23 -20.21
C LEU A 173 -11.59 7.99 -21.36
N THR A 174 -12.15 9.14 -21.74
CA THR A 174 -11.69 9.83 -22.96
C THR A 174 -11.71 11.35 -22.82
N ASP A 175 -10.73 11.98 -23.47
CA ASP A 175 -10.67 13.42 -23.70
C ASP A 175 -11.23 13.81 -25.10
N SER A 176 -11.77 12.83 -25.86
CA SER A 176 -12.33 13.08 -27.19
C SER A 176 -13.49 14.08 -27.13
N ARG A 177 -13.57 14.90 -28.17
CA ARG A 177 -14.67 15.84 -28.40
C ARG A 177 -15.75 15.26 -29.29
N ASP A 178 -15.60 14.01 -29.73
CA ASP A 178 -16.60 13.33 -30.54
C ASP A 178 -17.90 13.10 -29.75
N GLU A 179 -19.02 13.13 -30.46
CA GLU A 179 -20.31 12.85 -29.84
C GLU A 179 -20.37 11.43 -29.28
N PRO A 180 -20.98 11.20 -28.10
CA PRO A 180 -21.12 9.88 -27.51
C PRO A 180 -21.72 8.82 -28.44
N ALA A 181 -22.67 9.21 -29.29
CA ALA A 181 -23.27 8.30 -30.28
C ALA A 181 -22.26 7.84 -31.35
N THR A 182 -21.35 8.71 -31.74
CA THR A 182 -20.26 8.41 -32.69
C THR A 182 -19.28 7.43 -32.07
N LEU A 183 -18.83 7.69 -30.83
CA LEU A 183 -17.94 6.80 -30.09
C LEU A 183 -18.58 5.42 -29.88
N GLN A 184 -19.86 5.36 -29.51
CA GLN A 184 -20.61 4.10 -29.39
C GLN A 184 -20.66 3.34 -30.73
N THR A 185 -20.80 4.04 -31.85
CA THR A 185 -20.81 3.42 -33.19
C THR A 185 -19.45 2.83 -33.54
N PHE A 186 -18.37 3.55 -33.31
CA PHE A 186 -17.00 3.07 -33.55
C PHE A 186 -16.69 1.87 -32.66
N PHE A 187 -17.03 1.96 -31.35
CA PHE A 187 -16.87 0.84 -30.44
C PHE A 187 -17.66 -0.40 -30.88
N THR A 188 -18.92 -0.24 -31.26
CA THR A 188 -19.78 -1.34 -31.73
C THR A 188 -19.16 -2.04 -32.93
N LYS A 189 -18.70 -1.29 -33.93
CA LYS A 189 -18.03 -1.81 -35.12
C LYS A 189 -16.76 -2.59 -34.76
N ALA A 190 -15.91 -2.03 -33.90
CA ALA A 190 -14.68 -2.68 -33.46
C ALA A 190 -15.00 -3.96 -32.65
N TRP A 191 -15.95 -3.88 -31.70
CA TRP A 191 -16.36 -5.02 -30.90
C TRP A 191 -16.86 -6.19 -31.72
N GLN A 192 -17.75 -5.93 -32.69
CA GLN A 192 -18.27 -6.96 -33.61
C GLN A 192 -17.20 -7.60 -34.49
N THR A 193 -16.13 -6.85 -34.77
CA THR A 193 -15.00 -7.37 -35.54
C THR A 193 -14.12 -8.29 -34.70
N VAL A 194 -13.88 -7.94 -33.43
CA VAL A 194 -12.98 -8.68 -32.52
C VAL A 194 -13.73 -9.83 -31.82
N PHE A 195 -14.97 -9.59 -31.35
CA PHE A 195 -15.75 -10.54 -30.55
C PHE A 195 -17.00 -11.02 -31.27
N LEU A 196 -16.86 -11.92 -32.24
CA LEU A 196 -17.97 -12.42 -33.07
C LEU A 196 -19.10 -13.14 -32.30
N ALA A 197 -18.80 -13.74 -31.14
CA ALA A 197 -19.73 -14.57 -30.38
C ALA A 197 -20.33 -13.85 -29.15
N ARG A 198 -19.90 -12.63 -28.83
CA ARG A 198 -20.38 -11.90 -27.65
C ARG A 198 -21.27 -10.73 -28.04
N PRO A 199 -22.38 -10.51 -27.32
CA PRO A 199 -23.20 -9.31 -27.52
C PRO A 199 -22.38 -8.06 -27.28
N VAL A 200 -22.69 -6.98 -27.98
CA VAL A 200 -22.04 -5.68 -27.77
C VAL A 200 -22.54 -5.12 -26.46
N PRO A 201 -21.65 -4.85 -25.48
CA PRO A 201 -22.05 -4.21 -24.24
C PRO A 201 -22.33 -2.72 -24.45
N GLU A 202 -23.06 -2.13 -23.53
CA GLU A 202 -23.23 -0.68 -23.47
C GLU A 202 -21.92 -0.03 -23.07
N LEU A 203 -21.52 1.02 -23.79
CA LEU A 203 -20.29 1.78 -23.52
C LEU A 203 -20.62 2.94 -22.58
N ASN A 204 -20.12 2.88 -21.35
CA ASN A 204 -20.18 4.00 -20.42
C ASN A 204 -19.04 4.99 -20.73
N ILE A 205 -19.38 6.19 -21.24
CA ILE A 205 -18.39 7.20 -21.63
C ILE A 205 -18.23 8.22 -20.51
N VAL A 206 -17.01 8.38 -20.02
CA VAL A 206 -16.66 9.32 -18.96
C VAL A 206 -15.45 10.15 -19.37
N THR A 207 -15.45 11.42 -18.99
CA THR A 207 -14.34 12.36 -19.22
C THR A 207 -13.42 12.48 -18.00
N GLU A 208 -13.87 12.00 -16.86
CA GLU A 208 -13.14 12.05 -15.60
C GLU A 208 -13.34 10.74 -14.83
N LYS A 209 -12.27 10.17 -14.35
CA LYS A 209 -12.28 9.01 -13.44
C LYS A 209 -11.06 9.10 -12.54
N THR A 210 -11.29 9.52 -11.31
CA THR A 210 -10.21 9.62 -10.33
C THR A 210 -9.60 8.24 -10.03
N PHE A 211 -8.29 8.18 -9.89
CA PHE A 211 -7.59 6.94 -9.55
C PHE A 211 -7.96 6.42 -8.15
N GLN A 212 -8.42 7.30 -7.27
CA GLN A 212 -8.96 6.94 -5.96
C GLN A 212 -10.19 6.01 -6.05
N SER A 213 -10.90 5.95 -7.18
CA SER A 213 -12.02 5.02 -7.40
C SER A 213 -11.63 3.54 -7.24
N ILE A 214 -10.35 3.19 -7.35
CA ILE A 214 -9.81 1.87 -7.00
C ILE A 214 -10.08 1.56 -5.52
N GLU A 215 -9.84 2.52 -4.63
CA GLU A 215 -10.09 2.34 -3.21
C GLU A 215 -11.58 2.11 -2.91
N GLU A 216 -12.47 2.87 -3.55
CA GLU A 216 -13.91 2.71 -3.41
C GLU A 216 -14.36 1.33 -3.87
N ARG A 217 -13.82 0.86 -4.97
CA ARG A 217 -14.11 -0.45 -5.54
C ARG A 217 -13.59 -1.61 -4.68
N ILE A 218 -12.47 -1.43 -4.00
CA ILE A 218 -11.93 -2.38 -3.03
C ILE A 218 -12.76 -2.39 -1.73
N LYS A 219 -13.27 -1.23 -1.29
CA LYS A 219 -14.14 -1.12 -0.09
C LYS A 219 -15.52 -1.75 -0.29
N THR A 220 -16.09 -1.54 -1.46
CA THR A 220 -17.42 -2.04 -1.85
C THR A 220 -17.30 -2.88 -3.11
N PRO A 221 -16.79 -4.12 -2.99
CA PRO A 221 -16.59 -4.96 -4.16
C PRO A 221 -17.92 -5.28 -4.83
N ILE A 222 -17.96 -5.04 -6.15
CA ILE A 222 -19.08 -5.36 -7.01
C ILE A 222 -18.78 -6.70 -7.70
N LEU A 223 -19.79 -7.51 -7.85
CA LEU A 223 -19.69 -8.80 -8.56
C LEU A 223 -19.70 -8.55 -10.07
N ASP A 224 -18.61 -7.99 -10.60
CA ASP A 224 -18.49 -7.66 -12.02
C ASP A 224 -17.05 -7.76 -12.52
N VAL A 225 -16.91 -7.72 -13.85
CA VAL A 225 -15.67 -7.45 -14.56
C VAL A 225 -15.83 -6.15 -15.33
N GLU A 226 -14.95 -5.20 -15.14
CA GLU A 226 -14.91 -3.91 -15.86
C GLU A 226 -13.79 -3.89 -16.89
N LEU A 227 -14.13 -3.62 -18.13
CA LEU A 227 -13.18 -3.24 -19.16
C LEU A 227 -13.06 -1.71 -19.18
N LEU A 228 -11.93 -1.20 -18.72
CA LEU A 228 -11.60 0.23 -18.78
C LEU A 228 -10.74 0.50 -20.01
N LEU A 229 -11.30 1.23 -20.96
CA LEU A 229 -10.63 1.73 -22.15
C LEU A 229 -10.21 3.18 -21.89
N ILE A 230 -8.95 3.51 -22.11
CA ILE A 230 -8.39 4.86 -21.87
C ILE A 230 -7.93 5.41 -23.20
N GLN A 231 -8.49 6.56 -23.58
CA GLN A 231 -8.17 7.29 -24.80
C GLN A 231 -7.80 8.73 -24.42
N GLN A 232 -6.51 9.05 -24.48
CA GLN A 232 -5.95 10.36 -24.23
C GLN A 232 -5.27 10.84 -25.51
N THR A 233 -5.92 11.72 -26.28
CA THR A 233 -5.49 12.09 -27.64
C THR A 233 -5.73 13.55 -28.02
N GLN A 234 -6.29 14.35 -27.11
CA GLN A 234 -6.68 15.74 -27.38
C GLN A 234 -5.81 16.79 -26.67
N GLY A 235 -4.65 16.38 -26.13
CA GLY A 235 -3.77 17.24 -25.33
C GLY A 235 -3.17 18.45 -26.03
N GLY A 236 -3.14 18.50 -27.37
CA GLY A 236 -2.39 19.54 -28.07
C GLY A 236 -0.94 19.57 -27.55
N ASP A 237 -0.42 20.71 -27.18
CA ASP A 237 0.95 20.85 -26.65
C ASP A 237 1.02 20.66 -25.13
N THR A 238 -0.10 20.33 -24.45
CA THR A 238 -0.14 20.24 -22.99
C THR A 238 0.22 18.87 -22.44
N TYR A 239 -0.17 17.79 -23.11
CA TYR A 239 0.17 16.41 -22.75
C TYR A 239 0.22 15.49 -23.96
N SER A 240 0.85 14.34 -23.79
CA SER A 240 1.09 13.36 -24.85
C SER A 240 -0.10 12.45 -25.08
N ASP A 241 -0.22 11.91 -26.28
CA ASP A 241 -1.22 10.92 -26.63
C ASP A 241 -0.85 9.55 -26.04
N ALA A 242 -1.88 8.85 -25.56
CA ALA A 242 -1.75 7.47 -25.12
C ALA A 242 -3.09 6.75 -25.25
N LEU A 243 -3.03 5.46 -25.57
CA LEU A 243 -4.14 4.53 -25.47
C LEU A 243 -3.79 3.45 -24.45
N ALA A 244 -4.72 3.11 -23.58
CA ALA A 244 -4.50 2.02 -22.62
C ALA A 244 -5.77 1.22 -22.38
N THR A 245 -5.61 -0.02 -21.97
CA THR A 245 -6.69 -0.94 -21.68
C THR A 245 -6.38 -1.67 -20.37
N LEU A 246 -7.38 -1.74 -19.50
CA LEU A 246 -7.33 -2.51 -18.26
C LEU A 246 -8.60 -3.33 -18.14
N LEU A 247 -8.48 -4.64 -17.95
CA LEU A 247 -9.57 -5.53 -17.63
C LEU A 247 -9.47 -5.88 -16.13
N LEU A 248 -10.38 -5.35 -15.35
CA LEU A 248 -10.31 -5.32 -13.89
C LEU A 248 -11.46 -6.09 -13.24
N THR A 249 -11.18 -6.72 -12.11
CA THR A 249 -12.21 -7.27 -11.22
C THR A 249 -11.74 -7.20 -9.76
N SER A 250 -12.66 -7.39 -8.82
CA SER A 250 -12.29 -7.44 -7.40
C SER A 250 -11.53 -8.72 -7.06
N ASP A 251 -10.74 -8.67 -5.97
CA ASP A 251 -10.03 -9.84 -5.42
C ASP A 251 -10.99 -10.99 -5.06
N ASP A 252 -12.18 -10.65 -4.55
CA ASP A 252 -13.22 -11.61 -4.20
C ASP A 252 -13.74 -12.36 -5.45
N VAL A 253 -14.04 -11.64 -6.54
CA VAL A 253 -14.50 -12.21 -7.82
C VAL A 253 -13.41 -13.05 -8.47
N ALA A 254 -12.17 -12.51 -8.51
CA ALA A 254 -11.04 -13.25 -9.09
C ALA A 254 -10.81 -14.59 -8.37
N THR A 255 -10.97 -14.61 -7.04
CA THR A 255 -10.83 -15.82 -6.23
C THR A 255 -12.01 -16.76 -6.41
N GLN A 256 -13.24 -16.26 -6.34
CA GLN A 256 -14.46 -17.06 -6.43
C GLN A 256 -14.58 -17.78 -7.79
N TYR A 257 -14.28 -17.08 -8.88
CA TYR A 257 -14.36 -17.61 -10.23
C TYR A 257 -13.03 -18.17 -10.77
N GLN A 258 -11.99 -18.19 -9.94
CA GLN A 258 -10.63 -18.65 -10.31
C GLN A 258 -10.10 -17.98 -11.58
N LEU A 259 -10.33 -16.65 -11.70
CA LEU A 259 -9.90 -15.89 -12.86
C LEU A 259 -8.38 -15.65 -12.82
N SER A 260 -7.68 -16.14 -13.84
CA SER A 260 -6.27 -15.86 -13.99
C SER A 260 -6.03 -14.36 -14.20
N HIS A 261 -5.11 -13.80 -13.45
CA HIS A 261 -4.72 -12.41 -13.53
C HIS A 261 -3.20 -12.28 -13.46
N HIS A 262 -2.62 -11.39 -14.23
CA HIS A 262 -1.17 -11.24 -14.33
C HIS A 262 -0.60 -10.21 -13.36
N ALA A 263 -1.45 -9.29 -12.89
CA ALA A 263 -1.05 -8.27 -11.91
C ALA A 263 -2.18 -7.99 -10.92
N ARG A 264 -1.85 -7.32 -9.83
CA ARG A 264 -2.77 -6.85 -8.80
C ARG A 264 -2.48 -5.38 -8.52
N LEU A 265 -3.47 -4.53 -8.69
CA LEU A 265 -3.40 -3.13 -8.27
C LEU A 265 -3.82 -3.05 -6.80
N LEU A 266 -2.86 -2.85 -5.91
CA LEU A 266 -3.14 -2.66 -4.49
C LEU A 266 -3.82 -1.30 -4.25
N ARG A 267 -4.24 -1.08 -3.04
CA ARG A 267 -4.92 0.15 -2.64
C ARG A 267 -4.02 1.38 -2.83
N PRO A 268 -4.43 2.38 -3.62
CA PRO A 268 -3.64 3.59 -3.79
C PRO A 268 -3.72 4.49 -2.54
N MET A 269 -2.63 5.12 -2.18
CA MET A 269 -2.57 6.19 -1.21
C MET A 269 -2.49 7.54 -1.93
N VAL A 270 -3.39 8.46 -1.57
CA VAL A 270 -3.33 9.86 -2.01
C VAL A 270 -2.30 10.59 -1.14
N LEU A 271 -1.37 11.30 -1.75
CA LEU A 271 -0.42 12.16 -1.06
C LEU A 271 -0.99 13.56 -0.92
N GLU A 272 -1.08 14.05 0.32
CA GLU A 272 -1.65 15.37 0.61
C GLU A 272 -0.57 16.45 0.47
N PRO A 273 -0.78 17.51 -0.34
CA PRO A 273 0.25 18.53 -0.55
C PRO A 273 0.63 19.32 0.70
N THR A 274 -0.22 19.29 1.74
CA THR A 274 -0.03 20.01 3.00
C THR A 274 0.70 19.21 4.08
N GLN A 275 0.89 17.92 3.87
CA GLN A 275 1.58 17.04 4.83
C GLN A 275 3.09 16.92 4.51
N ASP A 276 3.86 16.52 5.53
CA ASP A 276 5.28 16.21 5.31
C ASP A 276 5.39 14.94 4.46
N MET A 277 6.02 15.07 3.31
CA MET A 277 6.25 13.97 2.37
C MET A 277 6.99 12.79 3.03
N THR A 278 7.80 13.04 4.04
CA THR A 278 8.51 11.99 4.79
C THR A 278 7.52 11.14 5.59
N GLU A 279 6.56 11.78 6.26
CA GLU A 279 5.52 11.08 7.03
C GLU A 279 4.59 10.28 6.12
N GLU A 280 4.23 10.85 4.97
CA GLU A 280 3.43 10.17 3.95
C GLU A 280 4.12 8.90 3.44
N PHE A 281 5.40 9.01 3.06
CA PHE A 281 6.18 7.86 2.61
C PHE A 281 6.36 6.81 3.71
N ASP A 282 6.64 7.22 4.94
CA ASP A 282 6.75 6.31 6.09
C ASP A 282 5.42 5.58 6.35
N THR A 283 4.30 6.27 6.25
CA THR A 283 2.96 5.69 6.41
C THR A 283 2.68 4.65 5.34
N PHE A 284 2.94 4.98 4.07
CA PHE A 284 2.76 4.06 2.96
C PHE A 284 3.65 2.81 3.09
N LEU A 285 4.96 3.00 3.26
CA LEU A 285 5.94 1.92 3.30
C LEU A 285 5.75 0.98 4.50
N SER A 286 5.35 1.53 5.66
CA SER A 286 5.03 0.72 6.83
C SER A 286 3.71 -0.04 6.73
N THR A 287 2.83 0.33 5.80
CA THR A 287 1.50 -0.26 5.63
C THR A 287 1.47 -1.22 4.42
N GLN A 288 2.00 -0.83 3.27
CA GLN A 288 2.24 -1.71 2.12
C GLN A 288 3.71 -2.15 2.07
N SER A 289 4.11 -2.99 3.01
CA SER A 289 5.50 -3.45 3.12
C SER A 289 6.01 -4.20 1.88
N GLN A 290 5.12 -4.76 1.05
CA GLN A 290 5.47 -5.36 -0.24
C GLN A 290 6.17 -4.35 -1.17
N SER A 291 5.88 -3.05 -1.04
CA SER A 291 6.53 -2.01 -1.83
C SER A 291 8.04 -1.96 -1.64
N LEU A 292 8.56 -2.32 -0.46
CA LEU A 292 9.98 -2.28 -0.12
C LEU A 292 10.84 -3.28 -0.90
N THR A 293 10.23 -4.33 -1.45
CA THR A 293 10.88 -5.41 -2.20
C THR A 293 10.62 -5.35 -3.70
N THR A 294 10.03 -4.26 -4.19
CA THR A 294 9.73 -4.10 -5.62
C THR A 294 10.99 -4.04 -6.48
N GLY A 295 10.96 -4.70 -7.63
CA GLY A 295 12.07 -4.74 -8.59
C GLY A 295 12.23 -3.45 -9.39
N ALA A 296 11.14 -2.68 -9.55
CA ALA A 296 11.12 -1.41 -10.26
C ALA A 296 10.27 -0.36 -9.54
N ILE A 297 10.65 0.90 -9.71
CA ILE A 297 9.87 2.08 -9.36
C ILE A 297 9.54 2.81 -10.64
N VAL A 298 8.27 2.97 -10.94
CA VAL A 298 7.82 3.68 -12.14
C VAL A 298 7.04 4.93 -11.76
N GLY A 299 7.36 6.03 -12.40
CA GLY A 299 6.65 7.30 -12.23
C GLY A 299 6.17 7.84 -13.57
N ASP A 300 5.03 8.51 -13.55
CA ASP A 300 4.47 9.15 -14.72
C ASP A 300 5.28 10.37 -15.19
N SER A 301 5.80 11.15 -14.25
CA SER A 301 6.52 12.40 -14.52
C SER A 301 7.93 12.42 -13.91
N VAL A 302 8.84 13.14 -14.53
CA VAL A 302 10.19 13.42 -14.00
C VAL A 302 10.14 14.30 -12.74
N ALA A 303 9.02 14.97 -12.47
CA ALA A 303 8.84 15.77 -11.25
C ALA A 303 9.00 14.93 -9.95
N TRP A 304 8.70 13.64 -9.98
CA TRP A 304 8.93 12.73 -8.87
C TRP A 304 10.40 12.59 -8.46
N GLY A 305 11.31 12.93 -9.37
CA GLY A 305 12.75 12.95 -9.07
C GLY A 305 13.14 13.90 -7.93
N ARG A 306 12.32 14.93 -7.65
CA ARG A 306 12.56 15.88 -6.54
C ARG A 306 12.37 15.21 -5.18
N ASP A 307 11.38 14.34 -5.06
CA ASP A 307 11.00 13.68 -3.80
C ASP A 307 11.68 12.31 -3.65
N PHE A 308 12.40 11.88 -4.69
CA PHE A 308 12.98 10.54 -4.76
C PHE A 308 14.03 10.29 -3.67
N SER A 309 14.83 11.29 -3.30
CA SER A 309 15.79 11.18 -2.19
C SER A 309 15.10 10.96 -0.84
N THR A 310 13.98 11.62 -0.61
CA THR A 310 13.14 11.45 0.59
C THR A 310 12.52 10.06 0.62
N LEU A 311 12.00 9.60 -0.51
CA LEU A 311 11.46 8.25 -0.66
C LEU A 311 12.51 7.17 -0.35
N LEU A 312 13.73 7.31 -0.87
CA LEU A 312 14.84 6.39 -0.59
C LEU A 312 15.26 6.41 0.89
N ALA A 313 15.26 7.58 1.53
CA ALA A 313 15.59 7.70 2.95
C ALA A 313 14.53 7.00 3.82
N SER A 314 13.25 7.20 3.53
CA SER A 314 12.16 6.50 4.18
C SER A 314 12.21 4.98 3.94
N ALA A 315 12.48 4.55 2.71
CA ALA A 315 12.64 3.13 2.41
C ALA A 315 13.77 2.48 3.22
N LYS A 316 14.93 3.14 3.32
CA LYS A 316 16.08 2.66 4.11
C LYS A 316 15.72 2.51 5.59
N LYS A 317 14.90 3.39 6.15
CA LYS A 317 14.40 3.31 7.54
C LYS A 317 13.54 2.04 7.75
N HIS A 318 12.85 1.58 6.70
CA HIS A 318 12.02 0.38 6.68
C HIS A 318 12.71 -0.84 6.05
N GLU A 319 14.06 -0.87 6.01
CA GLU A 319 14.88 -1.97 5.46
C GLU A 319 14.74 -2.19 3.93
N GLY A 320 14.18 -1.23 3.22
CA GLY A 320 14.12 -1.25 1.76
C GLY A 320 15.50 -1.10 1.12
N SER A 321 15.71 -1.79 -0.01
CA SER A 321 17.01 -1.89 -0.69
C SER A 321 17.04 -1.31 -2.09
N TRP A 322 16.16 -0.37 -2.42
CA TRP A 322 16.05 0.21 -3.76
C TRP A 322 17.32 0.92 -4.21
N LYS A 323 17.56 0.82 -5.49
CA LYS A 323 18.70 1.47 -6.15
C LYS A 323 18.19 2.51 -7.17
N PRO A 324 18.91 3.61 -7.39
CA PRO A 324 18.50 4.63 -8.36
C PRO A 324 18.27 4.10 -9.78
N GLN A 325 18.94 3.01 -10.16
CA GLN A 325 18.80 2.37 -11.47
C GLN A 325 17.44 1.67 -11.67
N GLN A 326 16.72 1.38 -10.60
CA GLN A 326 15.39 0.77 -10.64
C GLN A 326 14.27 1.79 -10.88
N CYS A 327 14.63 3.08 -11.00
CA CYS A 327 13.67 4.16 -11.18
C CYS A 327 13.53 4.57 -12.63
N HIS A 328 12.30 4.54 -13.10
CA HIS A 328 11.96 4.81 -14.48
C HIS A 328 10.83 5.85 -14.55
N TRP A 329 11.06 6.94 -15.27
CA TRP A 329 10.09 8.02 -15.46
C TRP A 329 9.49 7.94 -16.85
N LEU A 330 8.17 7.73 -16.95
CA LEU A 330 7.48 7.53 -18.24
C LEU A 330 7.60 8.76 -19.14
N GLU A 331 7.46 9.97 -18.56
CA GLU A 331 7.62 11.24 -19.27
C GLU A 331 8.92 11.32 -20.07
N LYS A 332 9.99 10.69 -19.58
CA LYS A 332 11.30 10.75 -20.23
C LYS A 332 11.28 10.23 -21.69
N TYR A 333 10.38 9.32 -21.99
CA TYR A 333 10.30 8.66 -23.30
C TYR A 333 8.93 8.81 -23.97
N ALA A 334 7.84 8.78 -23.21
CA ALA A 334 6.48 8.93 -23.71
C ALA A 334 6.04 10.40 -23.84
N GLY A 335 6.78 11.33 -23.22
CA GLY A 335 6.45 12.75 -23.18
C GLY A 335 5.52 13.13 -22.04
N LEU A 336 5.02 14.36 -22.04
CA LEU A 336 4.26 14.97 -20.96
C LEU A 336 3.07 14.11 -20.52
N SER A 337 2.93 13.94 -19.22
CA SER A 337 1.81 13.23 -18.59
C SER A 337 0.51 14.04 -18.75
N GLY A 338 -0.62 13.36 -18.89
CA GLY A 338 -1.95 13.97 -19.02
C GLY A 338 -2.91 13.57 -17.89
N PRO A 339 -4.18 13.98 -18.00
CA PRO A 339 -5.16 13.78 -16.93
C PRO A 339 -5.43 12.32 -16.58
N PHE A 340 -5.23 11.40 -17.53
CA PHE A 340 -5.44 9.96 -17.31
C PHE A 340 -4.14 9.21 -16.99
N SER A 341 -3.08 9.94 -16.67
CA SER A 341 -1.74 9.41 -16.40
C SER A 341 -1.73 8.29 -15.35
N PRO A 342 -2.46 8.34 -14.22
CA PRO A 342 -2.48 7.25 -13.25
C PRO A 342 -3.00 5.93 -13.84
N TRP A 343 -4.02 5.98 -14.68
CA TRP A 343 -4.58 4.79 -15.32
C TRP A 343 -3.67 4.23 -16.42
N ILE A 344 -3.05 5.11 -17.21
CA ILE A 344 -2.06 4.72 -18.23
C ILE A 344 -0.86 4.07 -17.55
N LEU A 345 -0.34 4.68 -16.47
CA LEU A 345 0.79 4.13 -15.73
C LEU A 345 0.43 2.80 -15.05
N ALA A 346 -0.82 2.63 -14.59
CA ALA A 346 -1.28 1.35 -14.03
C ALA A 346 -1.26 0.24 -15.08
N ALA A 347 -1.61 0.53 -16.35
CA ALA A 347 -1.49 -0.43 -17.44
C ALA A 347 0.00 -0.75 -17.72
N VAL A 348 0.86 0.26 -17.80
CA VAL A 348 2.31 0.08 -17.98
C VAL A 348 2.92 -0.74 -16.84
N ALA A 349 2.60 -0.42 -15.59
CA ALA A 349 3.11 -1.13 -14.42
C ALA A 349 2.63 -2.59 -14.38
N SER A 350 1.37 -2.85 -14.77
CA SER A 350 0.83 -4.21 -14.89
C SER A 350 1.56 -5.03 -15.95
N ASP A 351 1.86 -4.43 -17.11
CA ASP A 351 2.65 -5.09 -18.16
C ASP A 351 4.09 -5.33 -17.73
N ILE A 352 4.69 -4.40 -16.97
CA ILE A 352 6.03 -4.57 -16.37
C ILE A 352 6.05 -5.77 -15.44
N VAL A 353 5.11 -5.84 -14.50
CA VAL A 353 4.99 -6.95 -13.54
C VAL A 353 4.78 -8.28 -14.29
N ALA A 354 3.95 -8.28 -15.32
CA ALA A 354 3.74 -9.47 -16.16
C ALA A 354 5.02 -9.93 -16.86
N LEU A 355 5.87 -8.99 -17.27
CA LEU A 355 7.13 -9.22 -18.01
C LEU A 355 8.26 -9.66 -17.07
N THR A 356 8.48 -8.92 -15.98
CA THR A 356 9.64 -9.11 -15.08
C THR A 356 9.41 -10.19 -14.03
N LYS A 357 8.15 -10.48 -13.70
CA LYS A 357 7.75 -11.32 -12.56
C LYS A 357 8.27 -10.77 -11.22
N GLU A 358 8.35 -9.45 -11.13
CA GLU A 358 8.71 -8.71 -9.93
C GLU A 358 7.67 -7.62 -9.67
N ASP A 359 7.41 -7.33 -8.41
CA ASP A 359 6.50 -6.28 -8.02
C ASP A 359 7.03 -4.90 -8.41
N CYS A 360 6.15 -3.93 -8.59
CA CYS A 360 6.46 -2.58 -9.05
C CYS A 360 5.83 -1.53 -8.12
N LEU A 361 6.60 -0.53 -7.70
CA LEU A 361 6.08 0.66 -7.06
C LEU A 361 5.69 1.68 -8.13
N MET A 362 4.47 2.16 -8.08
CA MET A 362 3.92 3.14 -9.00
C MET A 362 3.74 4.50 -8.31
N LEU A 363 4.25 5.55 -8.95
CA LEU A 363 4.14 6.94 -8.52
C LEU A 363 3.43 7.71 -9.63
N SER A 364 2.22 8.16 -9.40
CA SER A 364 1.41 8.81 -10.43
C SER A 364 0.78 10.11 -9.93
N SER A 365 0.39 10.95 -10.87
CA SER A 365 -0.32 12.19 -10.59
C SER A 365 -1.39 12.45 -11.64
N ASP A 366 -2.55 12.90 -11.20
CA ASP A 366 -3.52 13.58 -12.04
C ASP A 366 -3.38 15.12 -11.87
N GLU A 367 -4.33 15.89 -12.38
CA GLU A 367 -4.28 17.35 -12.30
C GLU A 367 -4.31 17.89 -10.86
N GLU A 368 -4.93 17.16 -9.93
CA GLU A 368 -5.19 17.63 -8.57
C GLU A 368 -4.39 16.89 -7.51
N ARG A 369 -4.02 15.62 -7.74
CA ARG A 369 -3.55 14.69 -6.70
C ARG A 369 -2.36 13.88 -7.15
N ARG A 370 -1.59 13.47 -6.18
CA ARG A 370 -0.47 12.54 -6.33
C ARG A 370 -0.81 11.23 -5.63
N TYR A 371 -0.38 10.12 -6.21
CA TYR A 371 -0.70 8.79 -5.72
C TYR A 371 0.54 7.92 -5.61
N MET A 372 0.57 7.11 -4.57
CA MET A 372 1.47 5.96 -4.45
C MET A 372 0.63 4.68 -4.47
N ASN A 373 1.11 3.71 -5.21
CA ASN A 373 0.43 2.42 -5.35
C ASN A 373 1.47 1.31 -5.59
N THR A 374 1.26 0.13 -5.02
CA THR A 374 2.06 -1.05 -5.37
C THR A 374 1.28 -1.91 -6.36
N VAL A 375 1.95 -2.32 -7.42
CA VAL A 375 1.45 -3.30 -8.38
C VAL A 375 2.21 -4.59 -8.15
N THR A 376 1.50 -5.65 -7.76
CA THR A 376 2.14 -6.93 -7.44
C THR A 376 1.84 -8.00 -8.47
N ILE A 377 2.64 -9.06 -8.45
CA ILE A 377 2.45 -10.23 -9.31
C ILE A 377 1.07 -10.83 -9.06
N GLY A 378 0.38 -11.14 -10.15
CA GLY A 378 -0.90 -11.84 -10.12
C GLY A 378 -0.77 -13.33 -9.88
N ASN A 379 -1.88 -14.03 -10.08
CA ASN A 379 -1.94 -15.48 -10.10
C ASN A 379 -2.20 -15.96 -11.54
N PRO A 380 -1.17 -16.17 -12.36
CA PRO A 380 -1.34 -16.80 -13.66
C PRO A 380 -1.59 -18.30 -13.41
N LEU A 381 -2.83 -18.74 -13.63
CA LEU A 381 -3.20 -20.17 -13.60
C LEU A 381 -2.57 -20.93 -14.77
#